data_e429e7f70c22afc6f4928debe02af1c0
#
_entry.id   e429e7f70c22afc6f4928debe02af1c0
#
_cell.length_a   1.000
_cell.length_b   1.000
_cell.length_c   1.000
_cell.angle_alpha   90.00
_cell.angle_beta   90.00
_cell.angle_gamma   90.00
#
_symmetry.space_group_name_H-M   'P 1'
#
loop_
_entity.id
_entity.type
_entity.pdbx_description
1 polymer ?
#
loop_
_entity_poly.entity_id
_entity_poly.type
_entity_poly.pdbx_seq_one_letter_code
_entity_poly.pdbx_strand_id
1 'polypeptide(L)'
;YFDTCNYIMKEGRAFTDEDFKKYKKVAILDTDSANALFQGEDSVGNTIEIQKEPYTVIGIVTKAKVFEPVINSIDDYYTYAQDTAGSIYIPNTTWPIIYQYDEPQNVVIRVDSTDNMTSAGKACADVLNNYLSPKDDTIQYKAKDLLEQAQQIQELSSSTNTMLIWIAGISLIVGGIGVMNIMLV
;
A
#
# COMPACT_ATOMS: atom_id res chain seq x y z
N TYR A 1 -12.57 -5.73 -3.45
CA TYR A 1 -11.21 -5.19 -3.47
C TYR A 1 -11.21 -3.68 -3.67
N PHE A 2 -11.84 -3.16 -4.72
CA PHE A 2 -11.81 -1.73 -5.03
C PHE A 2 -12.38 -0.86 -3.89
N ASP A 3 -13.54 -1.21 -3.36
CA ASP A 3 -14.15 -0.51 -2.21
C ASP A 3 -13.31 -0.62 -0.94
N THR A 4 -12.66 -1.76 -0.74
CA THR A 4 -11.80 -1.99 0.44
C THR A 4 -10.53 -1.16 0.38
N CYS A 5 -9.95 -1.00 -0.82
CA CYS A 5 -8.72 -0.26 -1.06
C CYS A 5 -8.96 1.21 -1.46
N ASN A 6 -10.19 1.71 -1.34
CA ASN A 6 -10.56 3.09 -1.66
C ASN A 6 -10.30 3.49 -3.13
N TYR A 7 -10.50 2.56 -4.05
CA TYR A 7 -10.50 2.86 -5.47
C TYR A 7 -11.88 3.33 -5.93
N ILE A 8 -11.90 4.33 -6.78
CA ILE A 8 -13.11 4.85 -7.42
C ILE A 8 -13.06 4.51 -8.89
N MET A 9 -14.17 4.02 -9.45
CA MET A 9 -14.31 3.83 -10.88
C MET A 9 -14.34 5.20 -11.57
N LYS A 10 -13.36 5.45 -12.44
CA LYS A 10 -13.24 6.68 -13.22
C LYS A 10 -14.00 6.58 -14.53
N GLU A 11 -13.90 5.41 -15.18
CA GLU A 11 -14.47 5.17 -16.50
C GLU A 11 -14.81 3.69 -16.66
N GLY A 12 -15.80 3.39 -17.52
CA GLY A 12 -16.22 2.03 -17.79
C GLY A 12 -17.04 1.40 -16.65
N ARG A 13 -16.79 0.12 -16.37
CA ARG A 13 -17.54 -0.65 -15.36
C ARG A 13 -16.63 -1.56 -14.53
N ALA A 14 -17.09 -1.88 -13.33
CA ALA A 14 -16.48 -2.91 -12.48
C ALA A 14 -16.74 -4.35 -13.01
N PHE A 15 -16.05 -5.31 -12.43
CA PHE A 15 -16.33 -6.72 -12.68
C PHE A 15 -17.73 -7.09 -12.24
N THR A 16 -18.39 -7.93 -13.01
CA THR A 16 -19.71 -8.50 -12.72
C THR A 16 -19.57 -9.99 -12.39
N ASP A 17 -20.56 -10.55 -11.71
CA ASP A 17 -20.61 -12.00 -11.43
C ASP A 17 -20.53 -12.83 -12.72
N GLU A 18 -21.02 -12.30 -13.83
CA GLU A 18 -20.94 -12.95 -15.11
C GLU A 18 -19.51 -13.05 -15.64
N ASP A 19 -18.68 -12.04 -15.39
CA ASP A 19 -17.28 -12.03 -15.81
C ASP A 19 -16.49 -13.14 -15.09
N PHE A 20 -16.79 -13.37 -13.81
CA PHE A 20 -16.22 -14.46 -13.04
C PHE A 20 -16.76 -15.84 -13.49
N LYS A 21 -18.08 -16.00 -13.58
CA LYS A 21 -18.73 -17.27 -13.91
C LYS A 21 -18.37 -17.78 -15.31
N LYS A 22 -18.20 -16.88 -16.27
CA LYS A 22 -17.89 -17.20 -17.67
C LYS A 22 -16.40 -17.12 -18.00
N TYR A 23 -15.54 -16.93 -17.00
CA TYR A 23 -14.09 -16.81 -17.20
C TYR A 23 -13.73 -15.80 -18.28
N LYS A 24 -14.43 -14.64 -18.30
CA LYS A 24 -14.17 -13.63 -19.32
C LYS A 24 -12.78 -13.01 -19.13
N LYS A 25 -12.03 -12.91 -20.23
CA LYS A 25 -10.74 -12.23 -20.26
C LYS A 25 -10.95 -10.72 -20.34
N VAL A 26 -11.22 -10.12 -19.18
CA VAL A 26 -11.44 -8.69 -19.01
C VAL A 26 -10.46 -8.14 -17.99
N ALA A 27 -10.08 -6.88 -18.17
CA ALA A 27 -9.14 -6.19 -17.29
C ALA A 27 -9.66 -4.82 -16.88
N ILE A 28 -9.30 -4.39 -15.69
CA ILE A 28 -9.48 -3.02 -15.21
C ILE A 28 -8.08 -2.46 -14.95
N LEU A 29 -7.83 -1.26 -15.45
CA LEU A 29 -6.56 -0.57 -15.30
C LEU A 29 -6.66 0.51 -14.21
N ASP A 30 -5.58 0.80 -13.53
CA ASP A 30 -5.49 2.09 -12.85
C ASP A 30 -5.13 3.21 -13.83
N THR A 31 -5.21 4.46 -13.37
CA THR A 31 -4.93 5.63 -14.20
C THR A 31 -3.50 5.62 -14.76
N ASP A 32 -2.54 5.14 -13.99
CA ASP A 32 -1.13 5.14 -14.38
C ASP A 32 -0.86 4.09 -15.46
N SER A 33 -1.40 2.88 -15.31
CA SER A 33 -1.34 1.83 -16.35
C SER A 33 -2.05 2.27 -17.63
N ALA A 34 -3.22 2.91 -17.52
CA ALA A 34 -3.96 3.39 -18.68
C ALA A 34 -3.14 4.44 -19.44
N ASN A 35 -2.53 5.40 -18.74
CA ASN A 35 -1.67 6.42 -19.36
C ASN A 35 -0.41 5.80 -19.97
N ALA A 36 0.21 4.83 -19.32
CA ALA A 36 1.43 4.18 -19.80
C ALA A 36 1.17 3.36 -21.09
N LEU A 37 0.04 2.64 -21.15
CA LEU A 37 -0.28 1.75 -22.25
C LEU A 37 -0.93 2.47 -23.45
N PHE A 38 -1.78 3.47 -23.19
CA PHE A 38 -2.59 4.12 -24.21
C PHE A 38 -2.24 5.60 -24.47
N GLN A 39 -1.26 6.16 -23.74
CA GLN A 39 -0.73 7.51 -23.94
C GLN A 39 -1.80 8.61 -24.01
N GLY A 40 -2.91 8.43 -23.28
CA GLY A 40 -4.02 9.39 -23.22
C GLY A 40 -5.15 9.14 -24.24
N GLU A 41 -5.08 8.08 -25.03
CA GLU A 41 -6.20 7.62 -25.85
C GLU A 41 -7.21 6.81 -25.01
N ASP A 42 -8.43 6.65 -25.55
CA ASP A 42 -9.48 5.86 -24.90
C ASP A 42 -9.01 4.42 -24.67
N SER A 43 -8.95 4.02 -23.41
CA SER A 43 -8.47 2.70 -23.04
C SER A 43 -9.60 1.68 -22.95
N VAL A 44 -10.83 2.12 -22.60
CA VAL A 44 -11.98 1.23 -22.40
C VAL A 44 -12.48 0.67 -23.73
N GLY A 45 -12.65 -0.64 -23.77
CA GLY A 45 -13.02 -1.37 -24.99
C GLY A 45 -11.85 -1.86 -25.82
N ASN A 46 -10.64 -1.35 -25.58
CA ASN A 46 -9.43 -1.82 -26.25
C ASN A 46 -8.89 -3.09 -25.60
N THR A 47 -8.02 -3.78 -26.32
CA THR A 47 -7.42 -5.04 -25.87
C THR A 47 -5.97 -4.83 -25.49
N ILE A 48 -5.58 -5.37 -24.34
CA ILE A 48 -4.19 -5.45 -23.88
C ILE A 48 -3.75 -6.91 -23.88
N GLU A 49 -2.47 -7.13 -24.00
CA GLU A 49 -1.89 -8.47 -23.96
C GLU A 49 -1.18 -8.68 -22.62
N ILE A 50 -1.59 -9.69 -21.86
CA ILE A 50 -0.97 -10.08 -20.60
C ILE A 50 -0.41 -11.50 -20.79
N GLN A 51 0.93 -11.65 -20.77
CA GLN A 51 1.60 -12.93 -20.98
C GLN A 51 1.13 -13.65 -22.26
N LYS A 52 0.96 -12.92 -23.37
CA LYS A 52 0.48 -13.41 -24.68
C LYS A 52 -1.03 -13.77 -24.73
N GLU A 53 -1.77 -13.46 -23.69
CA GLU A 53 -3.21 -13.66 -23.64
C GLU A 53 -3.94 -12.32 -23.76
N PRO A 54 -4.92 -12.19 -24.68
CA PRO A 54 -5.64 -10.94 -24.87
C PRO A 54 -6.70 -10.73 -23.80
N TYR A 55 -6.71 -9.52 -23.22
CA TYR A 55 -7.71 -9.06 -22.25
C TYR A 55 -8.35 -7.77 -22.73
N THR A 56 -9.67 -7.69 -22.67
CA THR A 56 -10.41 -6.46 -23.02
C THR A 56 -10.48 -5.56 -21.80
N VAL A 57 -10.08 -4.31 -21.95
CA VAL A 57 -10.19 -3.29 -20.91
C VAL A 57 -11.65 -2.88 -20.75
N ILE A 58 -12.21 -3.08 -19.55
CA ILE A 58 -13.63 -2.78 -19.26
C ILE A 58 -13.82 -1.56 -18.37
N GLY A 59 -12.76 -1.08 -17.74
CA GLY A 59 -12.83 0.11 -16.89
C GLY A 59 -11.49 0.60 -16.43
N ILE A 60 -11.50 1.82 -15.91
CA ILE A 60 -10.36 2.50 -15.31
C ILE A 60 -10.72 2.88 -13.88
N VAL A 61 -9.82 2.58 -12.94
CA VAL A 61 -9.94 2.97 -11.53
C VAL A 61 -8.88 4.00 -11.16
N THR A 62 -9.21 4.83 -10.19
CA THR A 62 -8.26 5.75 -9.55
C THR A 62 -8.35 5.60 -8.05
N LYS A 63 -7.24 5.77 -7.34
CA LYS A 63 -7.31 5.87 -5.88
C LYS A 63 -8.09 7.13 -5.51
N ALA A 64 -9.02 7.02 -4.56
CA ALA A 64 -9.59 8.19 -3.94
C ALA A 64 -8.44 9.02 -3.38
N LYS A 65 -8.44 10.35 -3.63
CA LYS A 65 -7.39 11.24 -3.13
C LYS A 65 -7.36 11.18 -1.61
N VAL A 66 -6.44 10.42 -1.10
CA VAL A 66 -5.96 10.49 0.27
C VAL A 66 -4.84 11.51 0.23
N PHE A 67 -4.66 12.27 1.33
CA PHE A 67 -3.61 13.26 1.49
C PHE A 67 -2.31 12.84 0.78
N GLU A 68 -2.00 13.53 -0.33
CA GLU A 68 -0.73 13.37 -1.02
C GLU A 68 0.26 14.33 -0.35
N PRO A 69 1.36 13.83 0.25
CA PRO A 69 2.39 14.71 0.78
C PRO A 69 2.97 15.55 -0.34
N VAL A 70 3.17 16.84 -0.06
CA VAL A 70 3.79 17.75 -1.03
C VAL A 70 5.26 17.37 -1.16
N ILE A 71 5.67 16.94 -2.33
CA ILE A 71 7.06 16.58 -2.63
C ILE A 71 7.83 17.87 -2.93
N ASN A 72 8.66 18.30 -2.00
CA ASN A 72 9.47 19.53 -2.13
C ASN A 72 10.97 19.23 -2.25
N SER A 73 11.39 18.00 -2.02
CA SER A 73 12.81 17.62 -2.05
C SER A 73 13.01 16.27 -2.75
N ILE A 74 14.25 15.98 -3.12
CA ILE A 74 14.65 14.69 -3.67
C ILE A 74 14.44 13.57 -2.64
N ASP A 75 14.64 13.84 -1.37
CA ASP A 75 14.43 12.90 -0.27
C ASP A 75 12.94 12.60 -0.09
N ASP A 76 12.06 13.60 -0.23
CA ASP A 76 10.61 13.41 -0.25
C ASP A 76 10.20 12.54 -1.43
N TYR A 77 10.80 12.76 -2.61
CA TYR A 77 10.54 11.95 -3.78
C TYR A 77 10.86 10.47 -3.53
N TYR A 78 12.02 10.14 -3.00
CA TYR A 78 12.38 8.75 -2.69
C TYR A 78 11.56 8.15 -1.55
N THR A 79 11.06 8.99 -0.64
CA THR A 79 10.24 8.54 0.49
C THR A 79 8.78 8.33 0.11
N TYR A 80 8.23 9.19 -0.74
CA TYR A 80 6.80 9.25 -1.06
C TYR A 80 6.46 8.93 -2.51
N ALA A 81 7.44 8.88 -3.42
CA ALA A 81 7.21 8.42 -4.79
C ALA A 81 6.77 6.96 -4.75
N GLN A 82 5.47 6.77 -4.87
CA GLN A 82 4.92 5.44 -5.04
C GLN A 82 5.31 4.91 -6.42
N ASP A 83 5.44 3.60 -6.53
CA ASP A 83 5.68 2.90 -7.78
C ASP A 83 4.68 3.37 -8.85
N THR A 84 5.15 4.15 -9.81
CA THR A 84 4.34 4.70 -10.89
C THR A 84 4.12 3.69 -12.02
N ALA A 85 4.51 2.43 -11.80
CA ALA A 85 4.37 1.37 -12.78
C ALA A 85 2.92 1.05 -13.14
N GLY A 86 1.98 1.49 -12.30
CA GLY A 86 0.56 1.22 -12.47
C GLY A 86 0.17 -0.21 -12.12
N SER A 87 -1.13 -0.49 -12.12
CA SER A 87 -1.71 -1.79 -11.76
C SER A 87 -2.77 -2.23 -12.75
N ILE A 88 -2.75 -3.51 -13.09
CA ILE A 88 -3.75 -4.16 -13.93
C ILE A 88 -4.50 -5.19 -13.07
N TYR A 89 -5.81 -5.08 -13.05
CA TYR A 89 -6.68 -5.97 -12.29
C TYR A 89 -7.39 -6.92 -13.24
N ILE A 90 -7.36 -8.22 -12.95
CA ILE A 90 -8.07 -9.26 -13.70
C ILE A 90 -8.91 -10.10 -12.73
N PRO A 91 -9.98 -10.78 -13.20
CA PRO A 91 -10.73 -11.69 -12.37
C PRO A 91 -9.86 -12.84 -11.86
N ASN A 92 -10.02 -13.20 -10.60
CA ASN A 92 -9.28 -14.32 -10.01
C ASN A 92 -9.53 -15.65 -10.72
N THR A 93 -10.67 -15.80 -11.37
CA THR A 93 -11.02 -17.00 -12.17
C THR A 93 -10.18 -17.13 -13.45
N THR A 94 -9.66 -16.02 -13.98
CA THR A 94 -8.78 -16.01 -15.16
C THR A 94 -7.29 -16.01 -14.78
N TRP A 95 -6.97 -15.81 -13.52
CA TRP A 95 -5.59 -15.82 -13.02
C TRP A 95 -4.84 -17.12 -13.35
N PRO A 96 -5.43 -18.33 -13.16
CA PRO A 96 -4.76 -19.59 -13.45
C PRO A 96 -4.46 -19.84 -14.94
N ILE A 97 -5.05 -19.04 -15.84
CA ILE A 97 -4.76 -19.14 -17.29
C ILE A 97 -3.35 -18.61 -17.57
N ILE A 98 -2.92 -17.61 -16.80
CA ILE A 98 -1.65 -16.88 -17.01
C ILE A 98 -0.58 -17.36 -16.02
N TYR A 99 -0.99 -17.53 -14.76
CA TYR A 99 -0.11 -17.85 -13.65
C TYR A 99 -0.52 -19.18 -13.00
N GLN A 100 0.40 -19.78 -12.28
CA GLN A 100 0.06 -20.95 -11.47
C GLN A 100 -0.95 -20.57 -10.39
N TYR A 101 -1.83 -21.51 -10.06
CA TYR A 101 -2.76 -21.33 -8.94
C TYR A 101 -1.94 -21.40 -7.65
N ASP A 102 -1.85 -20.26 -6.97
CA ASP A 102 -1.08 -20.09 -5.75
C ASP A 102 -1.94 -19.40 -4.69
N GLU A 103 -1.54 -19.54 -3.44
CA GLU A 103 -2.17 -18.83 -2.34
C GLU A 103 -2.04 -17.31 -2.55
N PRO A 104 -3.02 -16.50 -2.09
CA PRO A 104 -2.97 -15.06 -2.22
C PRO A 104 -1.77 -14.49 -1.44
N GLN A 105 -0.88 -13.79 -2.13
CA GLN A 105 0.31 -13.18 -1.50
C GLN A 105 -0.05 -12.06 -0.54
N ASN A 106 -1.11 -11.31 -0.84
CA ASN A 106 -1.58 -10.20 -0.04
C ASN A 106 -3.10 -10.25 0.10
N VAL A 107 -3.57 -10.10 1.33
CA VAL A 107 -5.00 -10.04 1.64
C VAL A 107 -5.29 -8.73 2.36
N VAL A 108 -6.25 -7.96 1.87
CA VAL A 108 -6.68 -6.71 2.47
C VAL A 108 -8.03 -6.90 3.12
N ILE A 109 -8.12 -6.59 4.42
CA ILE A 109 -9.36 -6.63 5.18
C ILE A 109 -9.77 -5.22 5.60
N ARG A 110 -11.07 -4.95 5.60
CA ARG A 110 -11.65 -3.73 6.12
C ARG A 110 -12.36 -4.04 7.42
N VAL A 111 -12.08 -3.25 8.44
CA VAL A 111 -12.65 -3.40 9.78
C VAL A 111 -13.51 -2.17 10.10
N ASP A 112 -14.59 -2.36 10.85
CA ASP A 112 -15.55 -1.29 11.19
C ASP A 112 -14.99 -0.28 12.20
N SER A 113 -14.03 -0.72 13.04
CA SER A 113 -13.42 0.12 14.07
C SER A 113 -11.91 -0.06 14.11
N THR A 114 -11.18 1.04 14.32
CA THR A 114 -9.73 1.04 14.51
C THR A 114 -9.29 0.21 15.70
N ASP A 115 -10.11 0.14 16.75
CA ASP A 115 -9.79 -0.62 17.98
C ASP A 115 -9.70 -2.13 17.71
N ASN A 116 -10.40 -2.61 16.69
CA ASN A 116 -10.43 -4.01 16.30
C ASN A 116 -9.42 -4.39 15.21
N MET A 117 -8.66 -3.42 14.67
CA MET A 117 -7.74 -3.67 13.55
C MET A 117 -6.72 -4.76 13.84
N THR A 118 -6.02 -4.64 14.95
CA THR A 118 -4.96 -5.58 15.33
C THR A 118 -5.51 -6.99 15.60
N SER A 119 -6.64 -7.08 16.29
CA SER A 119 -7.27 -8.38 16.61
C SER A 119 -7.84 -9.05 15.37
N ALA A 120 -8.51 -8.31 14.50
CA ALA A 120 -9.03 -8.82 13.23
C ALA A 120 -7.91 -9.24 12.28
N GLY A 121 -6.83 -8.46 12.21
CA GLY A 121 -5.65 -8.79 11.41
C GLY A 121 -4.99 -10.11 11.85
N LYS A 122 -4.80 -10.29 13.16
CA LYS A 122 -4.26 -11.53 13.70
C LYS A 122 -5.18 -12.72 13.45
N ALA A 123 -6.48 -12.58 13.71
CA ALA A 123 -7.45 -13.65 13.46
C ALA A 123 -7.49 -14.06 11.97
N CYS A 124 -7.41 -13.07 11.05
CA CYS A 124 -7.34 -13.35 9.63
C CYS A 124 -6.04 -14.09 9.24
N ALA A 125 -4.90 -13.66 9.76
CA ALA A 125 -3.62 -14.31 9.54
C ALA A 125 -3.62 -15.76 10.06
N ASP A 126 -4.17 -16.00 11.25
CA ASP A 126 -4.29 -17.35 11.84
C ASP A 126 -5.17 -18.26 10.97
N VAL A 127 -6.29 -17.76 10.47
CA VAL A 127 -7.16 -18.52 9.56
C VAL A 127 -6.43 -18.85 8.26
N LEU A 128 -5.77 -17.89 7.64
CA LEU A 128 -5.02 -18.10 6.39
C LEU A 128 -3.87 -19.08 6.59
N ASN A 129 -3.13 -18.97 7.68
CA ASN A 129 -2.02 -19.89 8.00
C ASN A 129 -2.48 -21.35 8.22
N ASN A 130 -3.73 -21.55 8.63
CA ASN A 130 -4.28 -22.90 8.74
C ASN A 130 -4.53 -23.58 7.37
N TYR A 131 -4.68 -22.80 6.31
CA TYR A 131 -4.91 -23.30 4.94
C TYR A 131 -3.62 -23.40 4.11
N LEU A 132 -2.48 -22.91 4.60
CA LEU A 132 -1.19 -23.03 3.89
C LEU A 132 -0.79 -24.50 3.73
N SER A 133 -0.34 -24.83 2.51
CA SER A 133 0.18 -26.17 2.19
C SER A 133 1.40 -26.06 1.24
N PRO A 134 2.56 -26.62 1.58
CA PRO A 134 2.88 -27.30 2.85
C PRO A 134 3.01 -26.29 4.01
N LYS A 135 2.76 -26.74 5.22
CA LYS A 135 3.02 -25.92 6.42
C LYS A 135 4.53 -25.75 6.56
N ASP A 136 4.99 -24.57 6.19
CA ASP A 136 6.38 -24.15 6.35
C ASP A 136 6.39 -23.01 7.37
N ASP A 137 7.13 -23.20 8.45
CA ASP A 137 7.25 -22.18 9.51
C ASP A 137 7.94 -20.89 9.02
N THR A 138 8.59 -20.94 7.86
CA THR A 138 9.27 -19.79 7.25
C THR A 138 8.33 -18.94 6.39
N ILE A 139 7.22 -19.52 5.88
CA ILE A 139 6.24 -18.84 5.01
C ILE A 139 4.92 -18.76 5.77
N GLN A 140 4.62 -17.59 6.31
CA GLN A 140 3.41 -17.34 7.08
C GLN A 140 2.80 -16.00 6.77
N TYR A 141 1.47 -15.93 6.77
CA TYR A 141 0.75 -14.68 6.77
C TYR A 141 0.96 -13.93 8.08
N LYS A 142 1.28 -12.66 7.98
CA LYS A 142 1.42 -11.77 9.13
C LYS A 142 0.50 -10.56 8.95
N ALA A 143 -0.19 -10.21 10.02
CA ALA A 143 -0.95 -8.97 10.01
C ALA A 143 0.01 -7.77 9.97
N LYS A 144 -0.24 -6.85 9.03
CA LYS A 144 0.44 -5.56 8.94
C LYS A 144 -0.55 -4.48 9.35
N ASP A 145 -0.44 -4.00 10.58
CA ASP A 145 -1.30 -2.95 11.10
C ASP A 145 -0.68 -1.58 10.80
N LEU A 146 -1.38 -0.79 9.98
CA LEU A 146 -0.94 0.55 9.64
C LEU A 146 -0.99 1.51 10.84
N LEU A 147 -1.90 1.27 11.79
CA LEU A 147 -2.01 2.07 13.01
C LEU A 147 -0.81 1.83 13.92
N GLU A 148 -0.42 0.57 14.11
CA GLU A 148 0.77 0.20 14.89
C GLU A 148 2.03 0.81 14.29
N GLN A 149 2.17 0.81 12.95
CA GLN A 149 3.28 1.45 12.28
C GLN A 149 3.29 2.97 12.48
N ALA A 150 2.12 3.63 12.40
CA ALA A 150 2.01 5.06 12.65
C ALA A 150 2.37 5.41 14.12
N GLN A 151 1.93 4.60 15.08
CA GLN A 151 2.29 4.75 16.48
C GLN A 151 3.79 4.57 16.72
N GLN A 152 4.42 3.57 16.12
CA GLN A 152 5.87 3.36 16.21
C GLN A 152 6.66 4.55 15.66
N ILE A 153 6.24 5.12 14.54
CA ILE A 153 6.86 6.33 13.97
C ILE A 153 6.69 7.52 14.92
N GLN A 154 5.52 7.66 15.53
CA GLN A 154 5.25 8.74 16.48
C GLN A 154 6.07 8.59 17.77
N GLU A 155 6.21 7.38 18.29
CA GLU A 155 7.08 7.08 19.44
C GLU A 155 8.55 7.36 19.13
N LEU A 156 9.02 6.98 17.92
CA LEU A 156 10.39 7.26 17.49
C LEU A 156 10.64 8.76 17.39
N SER A 157 9.68 9.51 16.83
CA SER A 157 9.75 10.97 16.74
C SER A 157 9.79 11.64 18.13
N SER A 158 8.95 11.16 19.05
CA SER A 158 8.92 11.63 20.44
C SER A 158 10.24 11.34 21.18
N SER A 159 10.78 10.14 20.98
CA SER A 159 12.07 9.74 21.56
C SER A 159 13.21 10.61 21.03
N THR A 160 13.23 10.87 19.72
CA THR A 160 14.23 11.74 19.09
C THR A 160 14.13 13.16 19.63
N ASN A 161 12.92 13.68 19.80
CA ASN A 161 12.71 15.03 20.34
C ASN A 161 13.19 15.14 21.80
N THR A 162 12.94 14.12 22.61
CA THR A 162 13.45 14.02 23.98
C THR A 162 14.97 13.96 24.01
N MET A 163 15.60 13.20 23.12
CA MET A 163 17.06 13.14 23.00
C MET A 163 17.66 14.52 22.63
N LEU A 164 17.03 15.23 21.69
CA LEU A 164 17.47 16.60 21.33
C LEU A 164 17.38 17.58 22.49
N ILE A 165 16.32 17.49 23.32
CA ILE A 165 16.15 18.31 24.52
C ILE A 165 17.29 18.03 25.53
N TRP A 166 17.64 16.76 25.74
CA TRP A 166 18.76 16.40 26.60
C TRP A 166 20.09 16.91 26.08
N ILE A 167 20.38 16.77 24.80
CA ILE A 167 21.62 17.30 24.17
C ILE A 167 21.69 18.82 24.30
N ALA A 168 20.58 19.50 24.01
CA ALA A 168 20.53 20.97 24.16
C ALA A 168 20.70 21.40 25.62
N GLY A 169 20.08 20.71 26.56
CA GLY A 169 20.21 20.96 27.99
C GLY A 169 21.64 20.81 28.50
N ILE A 170 22.31 19.73 28.15
CA ILE A 170 23.69 19.46 28.50
C ILE A 170 24.60 20.53 27.88
N SER A 171 24.40 20.89 26.61
CA SER A 171 25.18 21.92 25.93
C SER A 171 25.03 23.28 26.58
N LEU A 172 23.82 23.63 27.03
CA LEU A 172 23.55 24.88 27.76
C LEU A 172 24.26 24.91 29.12
N ILE A 173 24.24 23.81 29.85
CA ILE A 173 24.93 23.71 31.15
C ILE A 173 26.44 23.86 30.95
N VAL A 174 27.04 23.15 29.99
CA VAL A 174 28.46 23.23 29.69
C VAL A 174 28.86 24.64 29.24
N GLY A 175 28.05 25.25 28.36
CA GLY A 175 28.25 26.63 27.91
C GLY A 175 28.13 27.63 29.08
N GLY A 176 27.15 27.47 29.95
CA GLY A 176 26.95 28.28 31.15
C GLY A 176 28.13 28.23 32.14
N ILE A 177 28.67 27.04 32.39
CA ILE A 177 29.86 26.86 33.23
C ILE A 177 31.08 27.53 32.58
N GLY A 178 31.22 27.43 31.25
CA GLY A 178 32.30 28.09 30.51
C GLY A 178 32.26 29.61 30.65
N VAL A 179 31.07 30.21 30.50
CA VAL A 179 30.89 31.67 30.65
C VAL A 179 31.12 32.12 32.10
N MET A 180 30.62 31.34 33.07
CA MET A 180 30.83 31.62 34.48
C MET A 180 32.32 31.61 34.85
N ASN A 181 33.07 30.65 34.30
CA ASN A 181 34.50 30.55 34.55
C ASN A 181 35.31 31.76 33.99
N ILE A 182 34.86 32.31 32.85
CA ILE A 182 35.46 33.50 32.23
C ILE A 182 35.11 34.76 33.02
N MET A 183 33.90 34.84 33.61
CA MET A 183 33.50 35.99 34.42
C MET A 183 34.14 36.07 35.84
N LEU A 184 34.67 34.95 36.32
CA LEU A 184 35.27 34.84 37.64
C LEU A 184 36.79 35.11 37.65
N VAL A 185 37.42 35.29 36.48
CA VAL A 185 38.81 35.71 36.30
C VAL A 185 38.88 37.19 35.98
#